data_534f86ae3b85cd518402f8348b1abeb7
#
_entry.id   534f86ae3b85cd518402f8348b1abeb7
#
_cell.length_a   1.000
_cell.length_b   1.000
_cell.length_c   1.000
_cell.angle_alpha   90.00
_cell.angle_beta   90.00
_cell.angle_gamma   90.00
#
_symmetry.space_group_name_H-M   'P 1'
#
loop_
_entity.id
_entity.type
_entity.pdbx_description
1 polymer ?
#
loop_
_entity_poly.entity_id
_entity_poly.type
_entity_poly.pdbx_seq_one_letter_code
_entity_poly.pdbx_strand_id
1 'polypeptide(L)'
;MKTTILLLLVVGGWLRSPSFAQTYSVVIKGGHVIDPKNNINEIIDVAINEGKIVQVAKSIDPKGAVQVVDAKGLYVTPGLIDIHTHVFFGTNLDQTYSNGPNALPPDAFTFRNGVTTIVDAGCSGWRDFETFKKQTIDRSQTRVLALLNIVGSGMRGGTFEQNLADMDAQQTADMARKYPDLVVGVKLAHFNGYDWTPTDRAVEAGKLANVPVMIDFGGSTPTLPLADLFLKHLRPGDIFTHCFGQLQTREPIVDVASKQVKPFVWEAQKKGLLFDVGYGGISFAFSQAIPALKSGFFPNTISTDIHTGSMNNAMKDMLNVMSKFMAMGMNLQSIIRASTWNPAKAIRREELGHLSVGAVADVAILKLHEGNFAVRDTGVFGFFDYTGHKIEGKQKLEAEMTVRNGKIVYDLNGIANPVVVTPKPRL
;
A
#
# COMPACT_ATOMS: atom_id res chain seq x y z
N MET A 1 10.82 -24.26 -88.75
CA MET A 1 10.97 -23.45 -87.59
C MET A 1 10.19 -24.18 -86.47
N LYS A 2 10.88 -24.76 -85.47
CA LYS A 2 10.31 -25.42 -84.32
C LYS A 2 10.44 -24.51 -83.12
N THR A 3 9.34 -24.02 -82.57
CA THR A 3 9.34 -23.12 -81.41
C THR A 3 9.21 -23.98 -80.16
N THR A 4 10.25 -23.97 -79.32
CA THR A 4 10.27 -24.69 -78.04
C THR A 4 9.78 -23.74 -76.96
N ILE A 5 8.67 -24.09 -76.32
CA ILE A 5 8.09 -23.36 -75.14
C ILE A 5 8.77 -23.91 -73.89
N LEU A 6 9.47 -23.03 -73.18
CA LEU A 6 10.12 -23.36 -71.88
C LEU A 6 9.12 -23.02 -70.76
N LEU A 7 8.64 -24.05 -70.03
CA LEU A 7 7.73 -23.91 -68.89
C LEU A 7 8.58 -23.67 -67.63
N LEU A 8 8.54 -22.45 -67.06
CA LEU A 8 9.13 -22.14 -65.77
C LEU A 8 8.20 -22.57 -64.64
N LEU A 9 8.55 -23.59 -63.90
CA LEU A 9 7.92 -23.98 -62.66
C LEU A 9 8.43 -23.04 -61.53
N VAL A 10 7.56 -22.11 -61.08
CA VAL A 10 7.79 -21.32 -59.87
C VAL A 10 7.42 -22.16 -58.65
N VAL A 11 8.43 -22.71 -57.98
CA VAL A 11 8.25 -23.36 -56.66
C VAL A 11 8.11 -22.25 -55.61
N GLY A 12 6.90 -21.93 -55.22
CA GLY A 12 6.61 -21.02 -54.14
C GLY A 12 7.01 -21.62 -52.75
N GLY A 13 8.22 -21.31 -52.33
CA GLY A 13 8.69 -21.63 -50.99
C GLY A 13 7.95 -20.77 -49.96
N TRP A 14 7.06 -21.38 -49.18
CA TRP A 14 6.51 -20.76 -48.02
C TRP A 14 7.59 -20.54 -46.97
N LEU A 15 8.16 -19.33 -46.89
CA LEU A 15 8.99 -18.91 -45.78
C LEU A 15 8.14 -18.86 -44.53
N ARG A 16 8.14 -19.94 -43.73
CA ARG A 16 7.66 -19.91 -42.39
C ARG A 16 8.57 -18.96 -41.61
N SER A 17 8.10 -17.73 -41.32
CA SER A 17 8.76 -16.88 -40.34
C SER A 17 8.92 -17.70 -39.05
N PRO A 18 10.14 -17.71 -38.44
CA PRO A 18 10.30 -18.36 -37.17
C PRO A 18 9.36 -17.65 -36.18
N SER A 19 8.35 -18.38 -35.71
CA SER A 19 7.59 -17.96 -34.55
C SER A 19 8.58 -17.98 -33.38
N PHE A 20 9.10 -16.81 -33.02
CA PHE A 20 9.84 -16.67 -31.75
C PHE A 20 8.86 -17.07 -30.66
N ALA A 21 9.09 -18.23 -30.07
CA ALA A 21 8.35 -18.65 -28.88
C ALA A 21 8.52 -17.53 -27.86
N GLN A 22 7.40 -16.96 -27.37
CA GLN A 22 7.42 -15.93 -26.38
C GLN A 22 8.18 -16.47 -25.16
N THR A 23 9.31 -15.85 -24.82
CA THR A 23 10.10 -16.24 -23.65
C THR A 23 9.53 -15.51 -22.43
N TYR A 24 9.09 -16.26 -21.43
CA TYR A 24 8.64 -15.69 -20.16
C TYR A 24 9.82 -15.63 -19.19
N SER A 25 9.95 -14.53 -18.44
CA SER A 25 10.86 -14.48 -17.31
C SER A 25 10.33 -15.31 -16.13
N VAL A 26 9.02 -15.24 -15.88
CA VAL A 26 8.35 -16.03 -14.83
C VAL A 26 6.97 -16.46 -15.32
N VAL A 27 6.59 -17.72 -15.03
CA VAL A 27 5.22 -18.21 -15.17
C VAL A 27 4.73 -18.73 -13.83
N ILE A 28 3.68 -18.11 -13.29
CA ILE A 28 3.02 -18.50 -12.04
C ILE A 28 1.87 -19.44 -12.41
N LYS A 29 1.89 -20.68 -11.89
CA LYS A 29 0.98 -21.77 -12.28
C LYS A 29 0.02 -22.15 -11.17
N GLY A 30 -1.26 -22.28 -11.53
CA GLY A 30 -2.27 -22.97 -10.72
C GLY A 30 -2.69 -22.25 -9.43
N GLY A 31 -2.32 -20.99 -9.27
CA GLY A 31 -2.72 -20.18 -8.12
C GLY A 31 -4.16 -19.65 -8.22
N HIS A 32 -4.80 -19.42 -7.08
CA HIS A 32 -6.08 -18.73 -7.03
C HIS A 32 -5.84 -17.21 -7.15
N VAL A 33 -6.03 -16.68 -8.35
CA VAL A 33 -5.82 -15.26 -8.63
C VAL A 33 -6.99 -14.43 -8.09
N ILE A 34 -6.67 -13.42 -7.29
CA ILE A 34 -7.61 -12.37 -6.86
C ILE A 34 -7.10 -11.04 -7.39
N ASP A 35 -7.71 -10.54 -8.46
CA ASP A 35 -7.44 -9.20 -9.02
C ASP A 35 -8.71 -8.37 -9.05
N PRO A 36 -8.93 -7.51 -8.05
CA PRO A 36 -10.17 -6.78 -7.89
C PRO A 36 -10.45 -5.75 -8.99
N LYS A 37 -9.43 -5.19 -9.66
CA LYS A 37 -9.61 -4.28 -10.79
C LYS A 37 -10.26 -5.00 -11.98
N ASN A 38 -9.80 -6.21 -12.26
CA ASN A 38 -10.25 -6.98 -13.41
C ASN A 38 -11.39 -7.95 -13.07
N ASN A 39 -11.93 -7.91 -11.84
CA ASN A 39 -12.96 -8.83 -11.32
C ASN A 39 -12.58 -10.30 -11.43
N ILE A 40 -11.29 -10.63 -11.31
CA ILE A 40 -10.79 -12.00 -11.33
C ILE A 40 -10.80 -12.55 -9.89
N ASN A 41 -11.36 -13.75 -9.72
CA ASN A 41 -11.36 -14.51 -8.47
C ASN A 41 -11.50 -16.01 -8.83
N GLU A 42 -10.45 -16.58 -9.43
CA GLU A 42 -10.46 -17.95 -9.95
C GLU A 42 -9.04 -18.53 -10.07
N ILE A 43 -8.95 -19.85 -10.26
CA ILE A 43 -7.66 -20.54 -10.49
C ILE A 43 -7.24 -20.34 -11.93
N ILE A 44 -6.19 -19.52 -12.15
CA ILE A 44 -5.62 -19.22 -13.47
C ILE A 44 -4.11 -18.96 -13.35
N ASP A 45 -3.44 -18.92 -14.49
CA ASP A 45 -2.00 -18.69 -14.58
C ASP A 45 -1.69 -17.24 -14.94
N VAL A 46 -0.51 -16.78 -14.51
CA VAL A 46 0.03 -15.44 -14.80
C VAL A 46 1.43 -15.57 -15.39
N ALA A 47 1.67 -14.98 -16.56
CA ALA A 47 3.00 -14.91 -17.16
C ALA A 47 3.56 -13.50 -17.12
N ILE A 48 4.86 -13.42 -16.84
CA ILE A 48 5.62 -12.19 -16.66
C ILE A 48 6.80 -12.21 -17.66
N ASN A 49 7.03 -11.09 -18.32
CA ASN A 49 8.26 -10.87 -19.09
C ASN A 49 8.69 -9.40 -19.01
N GLU A 50 9.98 -9.15 -18.94
CA GLU A 50 10.57 -7.80 -18.92
C GLU A 50 9.89 -6.85 -17.92
N GLY A 51 9.60 -7.35 -16.73
CA GLY A 51 8.97 -6.57 -15.66
C GLY A 51 7.48 -6.27 -15.84
N LYS A 52 6.82 -6.87 -16.84
CA LYS A 52 5.40 -6.66 -17.15
C LYS A 52 4.61 -7.97 -17.07
N ILE A 53 3.33 -7.85 -16.71
CA ILE A 53 2.35 -8.92 -16.92
C ILE A 53 2.12 -9.02 -18.44
N VAL A 54 2.39 -10.18 -19.03
CA VAL A 54 2.23 -10.37 -20.48
C VAL A 54 1.06 -11.27 -20.84
N GLN A 55 0.63 -12.11 -19.89
CA GLN A 55 -0.54 -12.97 -20.10
C GLN A 55 -1.19 -13.35 -18.76
N VAL A 56 -2.52 -13.42 -18.76
CA VAL A 56 -3.33 -13.95 -17.66
C VAL A 56 -4.37 -14.86 -18.31
N ALA A 57 -4.35 -16.19 -18.03
CA ALA A 57 -5.18 -17.17 -18.71
C ALA A 57 -5.39 -18.42 -17.86
N LYS A 58 -6.44 -19.22 -18.18
CA LYS A 58 -6.74 -20.49 -17.48
C LYS A 58 -5.58 -21.48 -17.51
N SER A 59 -4.78 -21.47 -18.56
CA SER A 59 -3.57 -22.29 -18.66
C SER A 59 -2.58 -21.61 -19.59
N ILE A 60 -1.33 -21.50 -19.14
CA ILE A 60 -0.20 -20.96 -19.90
C ILE A 60 0.84 -22.08 -20.01
N ASP A 61 1.29 -22.39 -21.22
CA ASP A 61 2.38 -23.34 -21.42
C ASP A 61 3.67 -22.73 -20.83
N PRO A 62 4.31 -23.36 -19.84
CA PRO A 62 5.52 -22.85 -19.24
C PRO A 62 6.77 -23.10 -20.09
N LYS A 63 6.65 -23.77 -21.25
CA LYS A 63 7.79 -24.02 -22.14
C LYS A 63 8.42 -22.72 -22.59
N GLY A 64 9.73 -22.59 -22.34
CA GLY A 64 10.47 -21.36 -22.62
C GLY A 64 10.43 -20.33 -21.50
N ALA A 65 9.81 -20.61 -20.37
CA ALA A 65 9.94 -19.77 -19.17
C ALA A 65 11.31 -19.98 -18.51
N VAL A 66 11.89 -18.88 -18.02
CA VAL A 66 13.14 -18.92 -17.24
C VAL A 66 12.89 -19.51 -15.86
N GLN A 67 11.75 -19.13 -15.25
CA GLN A 67 11.30 -19.62 -13.94
C GLN A 67 9.83 -20.01 -14.01
N VAL A 68 9.49 -21.11 -13.33
CA VAL A 68 8.10 -21.55 -13.15
C VAL A 68 7.83 -21.62 -11.66
N VAL A 69 6.77 -20.94 -11.22
CA VAL A 69 6.34 -20.90 -9.83
C VAL A 69 5.11 -21.79 -9.68
N ASP A 70 5.18 -22.80 -8.80
CA ASP A 70 4.01 -23.61 -8.44
C ASP A 70 3.23 -22.91 -7.32
N ALA A 71 2.12 -22.29 -7.69
CA ALA A 71 1.25 -21.56 -6.76
C ALA A 71 -0.03 -22.35 -6.39
N LYS A 72 -0.07 -23.67 -6.59
CA LYS A 72 -1.23 -24.48 -6.20
C LYS A 72 -1.54 -24.37 -4.72
N GLY A 73 -2.82 -24.10 -4.41
CA GLY A 73 -3.28 -23.91 -3.03
C GLY A 73 -2.90 -22.56 -2.41
N LEU A 74 -2.32 -21.66 -3.20
CA LEU A 74 -1.96 -20.31 -2.79
C LEU A 74 -2.83 -19.28 -3.50
N TYR A 75 -2.93 -18.09 -2.91
CA TYR A 75 -3.58 -16.92 -3.52
C TYR A 75 -2.54 -16.09 -4.24
N VAL A 76 -2.83 -15.69 -5.47
CA VAL A 76 -1.98 -14.81 -6.28
C VAL A 76 -2.71 -13.46 -6.42
N THR A 77 -2.09 -12.40 -5.95
CA THR A 77 -2.70 -11.07 -5.94
C THR A 77 -1.76 -10.05 -6.58
N PRO A 78 -2.23 -8.87 -7.00
CA PRO A 78 -1.33 -7.76 -7.23
C PRO A 78 -0.45 -7.52 -5.99
N GLY A 79 0.74 -7.01 -6.17
CA GLY A 79 1.60 -6.60 -5.07
C GLY A 79 0.88 -5.62 -4.14
N LEU A 80 0.98 -5.85 -2.83
CA LEU A 80 0.29 -5.04 -1.84
C LEU A 80 0.87 -3.63 -1.81
N ILE A 81 0.00 -2.64 -1.54
CA ILE A 81 0.33 -1.23 -1.47
C ILE A 81 -0.04 -0.71 -0.08
N ASP A 82 0.95 -0.26 0.67
CA ASP A 82 0.78 0.33 1.99
C ASP A 82 0.96 1.84 1.92
N ILE A 83 -0.13 2.60 2.04
CA ILE A 83 -0.11 4.07 1.87
C ILE A 83 0.19 4.85 3.15
N HIS A 84 0.54 4.17 4.23
CA HIS A 84 0.87 4.81 5.49
C HIS A 84 2.04 4.11 6.17
N THR A 85 3.24 4.62 5.91
CA THR A 85 4.50 4.06 6.45
C THR A 85 5.45 5.20 6.84
N HIS A 86 6.47 4.90 7.66
CA HIS A 86 7.47 5.86 8.12
C HIS A 86 8.87 5.31 7.86
N VAL A 87 9.54 5.88 6.83
CA VAL A 87 10.78 5.30 6.28
C VAL A 87 11.91 6.31 6.03
N PHE A 88 11.74 7.55 6.44
CA PHE A 88 12.80 8.56 6.39
C PHE A 88 13.41 8.77 7.79
N PHE A 89 14.71 8.46 7.92
CA PHE A 89 15.43 8.57 9.19
C PHE A 89 15.75 10.01 9.60
N GLY A 90 15.59 10.98 8.69
CA GLY A 90 16.00 12.35 8.96
C GLY A 90 17.53 12.54 8.94
N THR A 91 17.97 13.72 9.36
CA THR A 91 19.38 14.13 9.31
C THR A 91 19.91 14.63 10.65
N ASN A 92 19.05 14.86 11.64
CA ASN A 92 19.42 15.37 12.94
C ASN A 92 19.42 14.26 13.98
N LEU A 93 20.46 14.20 14.80
CA LEU A 93 20.62 13.16 15.84
C LEU A 93 19.62 13.29 16.99
N ASP A 94 19.06 14.47 17.19
CA ASP A 94 18.06 14.77 18.23
C ASP A 94 16.63 14.49 17.80
N GLN A 95 16.40 14.04 16.56
CA GLN A 95 15.09 13.63 16.09
C GLN A 95 14.71 12.29 16.69
N THR A 96 13.57 12.23 17.38
CA THR A 96 13.13 11.06 18.13
C THR A 96 11.81 10.47 17.63
N TYR A 97 11.22 11.06 16.59
CA TYR A 97 9.94 10.64 16.03
C TYR A 97 10.07 9.97 14.65
N SER A 98 9.04 10.02 13.82
CA SER A 98 8.95 9.23 12.59
C SER A 98 9.96 9.55 11.50
N ASN A 99 10.61 10.72 11.53
CA ASN A 99 11.77 11.04 10.69
C ASN A 99 13.11 10.91 11.46
N GLY A 100 13.21 9.92 12.31
CA GLY A 100 14.33 9.59 13.17
C GLY A 100 14.40 8.10 13.45
N PRO A 101 14.84 7.67 14.65
CA PRO A 101 15.03 6.25 15.01
C PRO A 101 13.77 5.39 14.93
N ASN A 102 12.58 5.99 14.89
CA ASN A 102 11.33 5.27 14.72
C ASN A 102 11.06 4.85 13.26
N ALA A 103 11.73 5.45 12.28
CA ALA A 103 11.62 5.07 10.88
C ALA A 103 12.27 3.70 10.62
N LEU A 104 11.82 3.03 9.56
CA LEU A 104 12.31 1.70 9.18
C LEU A 104 12.90 1.70 7.76
N PRO A 105 13.96 0.93 7.48
CA PRO A 105 14.40 0.69 6.11
C PRO A 105 13.31 -0.05 5.32
N PRO A 106 12.87 0.43 4.14
CA PRO A 106 11.77 -0.18 3.39
C PRO A 106 11.95 -1.67 3.13
N ASP A 107 13.10 -2.07 2.58
CA ASP A 107 13.37 -3.45 2.16
C ASP A 107 13.46 -4.43 3.35
N ALA A 108 13.53 -3.94 4.59
CA ALA A 108 13.59 -4.78 5.78
C ALA A 108 12.22 -5.39 6.15
N PHE A 109 11.10 -4.80 5.70
CA PHE A 109 9.77 -5.27 6.11
C PHE A 109 8.82 -5.55 4.94
N THR A 110 9.02 -4.95 3.78
CA THR A 110 8.03 -4.97 2.67
C THR A 110 7.90 -6.34 2.02
N PHE A 111 9.00 -6.88 1.47
CA PHE A 111 8.92 -8.06 0.61
C PHE A 111 8.48 -9.33 1.35
N ARG A 112 8.85 -9.46 2.61
CA ARG A 112 8.39 -10.57 3.47
C ARG A 112 6.89 -10.53 3.81
N ASN A 113 6.20 -9.45 3.41
CA ASN A 113 4.79 -9.22 3.64
C ASN A 113 3.98 -9.04 2.34
N GLY A 114 4.57 -9.37 1.17
CA GLY A 114 3.88 -9.19 -0.10
C GLY A 114 3.75 -7.74 -0.56
N VAL A 115 4.33 -6.78 0.18
CA VAL A 115 4.25 -5.35 -0.12
C VAL A 115 5.30 -4.99 -1.17
N THR A 116 4.88 -4.38 -2.26
CA THR A 116 5.77 -3.95 -3.36
C THR A 116 5.88 -2.44 -3.49
N THR A 117 4.90 -1.72 -2.93
CA THR A 117 4.83 -0.27 -2.95
C THR A 117 4.43 0.26 -1.58
N ILE A 118 5.14 1.26 -1.12
CA ILE A 118 4.81 1.98 0.11
C ILE A 118 4.74 3.48 -0.14
N VAL A 119 4.01 4.17 0.74
CA VAL A 119 4.00 5.64 0.77
C VAL A 119 4.45 6.09 2.15
N ASP A 120 5.55 6.82 2.20
CA ASP A 120 5.96 7.52 3.43
C ASP A 120 4.94 8.61 3.76
N ALA A 121 4.38 8.56 4.95
CA ALA A 121 3.27 9.41 5.35
C ALA A 121 3.74 10.68 6.07
N GLY A 122 4.62 11.44 5.41
CA GLY A 122 4.98 12.78 5.84
C GLY A 122 6.17 12.84 6.79
N CYS A 123 7.05 11.84 6.79
CA CYS A 123 8.32 11.96 7.52
C CYS A 123 9.14 13.17 7.02
N SER A 124 9.15 13.44 5.70
CA SER A 124 9.77 14.64 5.13
C SER A 124 8.73 15.72 4.81
N GLY A 125 9.12 16.96 4.98
CA GLY A 125 8.47 18.12 4.38
C GLY A 125 9.20 18.58 3.14
N TRP A 126 8.83 19.78 2.63
CA TRP A 126 9.45 20.33 1.43
C TRP A 126 10.94 20.69 1.59
N ARG A 127 11.41 20.95 2.84
CA ARG A 127 12.81 21.32 3.10
C ARG A 127 13.80 20.17 2.93
N ASP A 128 13.41 18.96 3.28
CA ASP A 128 14.30 17.82 3.38
C ASP A 128 13.91 16.63 2.46
N PHE A 129 12.91 16.83 1.59
CA PHE A 129 12.48 15.79 0.64
C PHE A 129 13.61 15.28 -0.26
N GLU A 130 14.48 16.17 -0.75
CA GLU A 130 15.61 15.74 -1.59
C GLU A 130 16.61 14.88 -0.82
N THR A 131 16.78 15.14 0.48
CA THR A 131 17.57 14.30 1.37
C THR A 131 16.92 12.93 1.56
N PHE A 132 15.60 12.91 1.81
CA PHE A 132 14.83 11.67 1.88
C PHE A 132 14.93 10.87 0.58
N LYS A 133 14.80 11.53 -0.55
CA LYS A 133 14.97 10.89 -1.86
C LYS A 133 16.33 10.19 -1.98
N LYS A 134 17.42 10.90 -1.72
CA LYS A 134 18.79 10.35 -1.81
C LYS A 134 19.08 9.28 -0.75
N GLN A 135 18.57 9.46 0.47
CA GLN A 135 18.84 8.58 1.59
C GLN A 135 18.08 7.25 1.47
N THR A 136 16.81 7.28 1.05
CA THR A 136 15.91 6.14 1.14
C THR A 136 15.33 5.76 -0.22
N ILE A 137 14.67 6.70 -0.93
CA ILE A 137 13.91 6.36 -2.15
C ILE A 137 14.82 5.76 -3.22
N ASP A 138 15.92 6.45 -3.54
CA ASP A 138 16.86 6.03 -4.61
C ASP A 138 17.65 4.77 -4.27
N ARG A 139 17.62 4.30 -3.02
CA ARG A 139 18.39 3.15 -2.54
C ARG A 139 17.56 1.92 -2.28
N SER A 140 16.23 2.06 -2.24
CA SER A 140 15.32 0.96 -1.95
C SER A 140 14.98 0.18 -3.22
N GLN A 141 14.86 -1.14 -3.10
CA GLN A 141 14.27 -1.99 -4.13
C GLN A 141 12.73 -1.93 -4.08
N THR A 142 12.16 -1.67 -2.92
CA THR A 142 10.76 -1.33 -2.74
C THR A 142 10.42 -0.04 -3.48
N ARG A 143 9.27 0.05 -4.13
CA ARG A 143 8.78 1.34 -4.64
C ARG A 143 8.35 2.19 -3.46
N VAL A 144 9.10 3.27 -3.21
CA VAL A 144 8.81 4.24 -2.16
C VAL A 144 8.28 5.51 -2.80
N LEU A 145 7.07 5.89 -2.41
CA LEU A 145 6.41 7.15 -2.75
C LEU A 145 6.28 7.98 -1.47
N ALA A 146 5.85 9.24 -1.57
CA ALA A 146 5.75 10.11 -0.42
C ALA A 146 4.48 10.97 -0.44
N LEU A 147 3.91 11.18 0.75
CA LEU A 147 3.11 12.35 1.06
C LEU A 147 4.05 13.38 1.70
N LEU A 148 4.10 14.60 1.17
CA LEU A 148 4.88 15.66 1.82
C LEU A 148 4.15 16.19 3.04
N ASN A 149 4.83 16.28 4.17
CA ASN A 149 4.26 16.98 5.32
C ASN A 149 4.06 18.45 4.99
N ILE A 150 2.92 19.02 5.39
CA ILE A 150 2.67 20.46 5.25
C ILE A 150 3.65 21.29 6.10
N VAL A 151 4.15 20.72 7.21
CA VAL A 151 5.27 21.27 7.98
C VAL A 151 6.55 21.07 7.19
N GLY A 152 7.25 22.17 6.88
CA GLY A 152 8.42 22.15 6.01
C GLY A 152 9.55 21.25 6.49
N SER A 153 9.71 21.10 7.81
CA SER A 153 10.71 20.22 8.44
C SER A 153 10.24 18.78 8.66
N GLY A 154 9.04 18.43 8.16
CA GLY A 154 8.49 17.07 8.26
C GLY A 154 8.04 16.69 9.67
N MET A 155 7.87 15.38 9.88
CA MET A 155 7.33 14.79 11.10
C MET A 155 8.42 14.61 12.17
N ARG A 156 8.86 15.73 12.73
CA ARG A 156 9.90 15.77 13.78
C ARG A 156 9.37 15.57 15.19
N GLY A 157 8.05 15.64 15.35
CA GLY A 157 7.39 15.56 16.66
C GLY A 157 7.41 16.88 17.46
N GLY A 158 6.67 16.89 18.57
CA GLY A 158 6.66 18.00 19.53
C GLY A 158 6.28 19.35 18.93
N THR A 159 7.03 20.38 19.26
CA THR A 159 6.76 21.77 18.85
C THR A 159 6.93 22.03 17.37
N PHE A 160 7.70 21.20 16.66
CA PHE A 160 7.90 21.36 15.21
C PHE A 160 6.60 21.21 14.43
N GLU A 161 5.76 20.25 14.79
CA GLU A 161 4.49 19.97 14.12
C GLU A 161 3.37 20.94 14.56
N GLN A 162 3.64 21.83 15.49
CA GLN A 162 2.73 22.88 15.95
C GLN A 162 3.05 24.25 15.33
N ASN A 163 4.11 24.36 14.52
CA ASN A 163 4.60 25.61 13.98
C ASN A 163 3.85 26.01 12.70
N LEU A 164 2.80 26.82 12.84
CA LEU A 164 2.04 27.34 11.70
C LEU A 164 2.92 28.11 10.69
N ALA A 165 3.99 28.78 11.12
CA ALA A 165 4.85 29.52 10.21
C ALA A 165 5.66 28.63 9.26
N ASP A 166 5.86 27.35 9.61
CA ASP A 166 6.55 26.36 8.76
C ASP A 166 5.61 25.57 7.85
N MET A 167 4.29 25.79 7.95
CA MET A 167 3.26 25.15 7.11
C MET A 167 2.99 26.00 5.86
N ASP A 168 3.84 25.86 4.85
CA ASP A 168 3.79 26.65 3.61
C ASP A 168 3.18 25.86 2.45
N ALA A 169 1.96 26.24 2.05
CA ALA A 169 1.23 25.57 0.99
C ALA A 169 1.91 25.68 -0.39
N GLN A 170 2.51 26.86 -0.68
CA GLN A 170 3.17 27.10 -1.97
C GLN A 170 4.47 26.28 -2.10
N GLN A 171 5.34 26.31 -1.09
CA GLN A 171 6.58 25.54 -1.09
C GLN A 171 6.32 24.03 -1.14
N THR A 172 5.31 23.56 -0.40
CA THR A 172 4.89 22.14 -0.43
C THR A 172 4.41 21.75 -1.81
N ALA A 173 3.58 22.59 -2.45
CA ALA A 173 3.08 22.33 -3.80
C ALA A 173 4.19 22.40 -4.86
N ASP A 174 5.14 23.32 -4.73
CA ASP A 174 6.27 23.43 -5.65
C ASP A 174 7.16 22.20 -5.60
N MET A 175 7.45 21.70 -4.40
CA MET A 175 8.21 20.45 -4.22
C MET A 175 7.44 19.25 -4.79
N ALA A 176 6.13 19.15 -4.57
CA ALA A 176 5.32 18.09 -5.13
C ALA A 176 5.32 18.11 -6.68
N ARG A 177 5.19 19.29 -7.29
CA ARG A 177 5.27 19.45 -8.75
C ARG A 177 6.66 19.17 -9.32
N LYS A 178 7.72 19.41 -8.54
CA LYS A 178 9.09 19.08 -8.94
C LYS A 178 9.34 17.57 -9.04
N TYR A 179 8.64 16.77 -8.25
CA TYR A 179 8.80 15.31 -8.20
C TYR A 179 7.45 14.58 -8.36
N PRO A 180 6.73 14.75 -9.50
CA PRO A 180 5.35 14.23 -9.67
C PRO A 180 5.29 12.70 -9.67
N ASP A 181 6.38 12.01 -10.02
CA ASP A 181 6.45 10.55 -10.00
C ASP A 181 6.67 9.97 -8.60
N LEU A 182 7.07 10.79 -7.64
CA LEU A 182 7.41 10.34 -6.28
C LEU A 182 6.46 10.90 -5.22
N VAL A 183 6.03 12.16 -5.36
CA VAL A 183 5.13 12.80 -4.41
C VAL A 183 3.68 12.58 -4.86
N VAL A 184 2.93 11.84 -4.07
CA VAL A 184 1.56 11.42 -4.39
C VAL A 184 0.50 12.09 -3.52
N GLY A 185 0.88 13.01 -2.65
CA GLY A 185 -0.04 13.76 -1.81
C GLY A 185 0.65 14.64 -0.77
N VAL A 186 -0.17 15.25 0.08
CA VAL A 186 0.26 16.06 1.22
C VAL A 186 -0.22 15.42 2.52
N LYS A 187 0.58 15.46 3.56
CA LYS A 187 0.25 14.98 4.91
C LYS A 187 0.10 16.16 5.87
N LEU A 188 -0.93 16.13 6.69
CA LEU A 188 -0.98 16.85 7.96
C LEU A 188 -1.04 15.81 9.09
N ALA A 189 -0.18 15.94 10.08
CA ALA A 189 -0.14 15.05 11.24
C ALA A 189 0.06 15.82 12.55
N HIS A 190 -0.47 15.28 13.65
CA HIS A 190 -0.18 15.59 15.05
C HIS A 190 -0.38 17.05 15.49
N PHE A 191 -1.00 17.92 14.66
CA PHE A 191 -1.37 19.26 15.12
C PHE A 191 -2.46 19.14 16.20
N ASN A 192 -2.22 19.75 17.35
CA ASN A 192 -3.10 19.64 18.53
C ASN A 192 -3.80 20.96 18.93
N GLY A 193 -3.65 22.00 18.11
CA GLY A 193 -4.36 23.26 18.29
C GLY A 193 -5.83 23.19 17.86
N TYR A 194 -6.67 24.01 18.50
CA TYR A 194 -8.06 24.20 18.06
C TYR A 194 -8.12 25.22 16.93
N ASP A 195 -7.61 24.84 15.75
CA ASP A 195 -7.43 25.71 14.59
C ASP A 195 -7.47 24.89 13.29
N TRP A 196 -8.20 25.37 12.29
CA TRP A 196 -8.30 24.76 10.97
C TRP A 196 -7.19 25.18 10.00
N THR A 197 -6.40 26.20 10.32
CA THR A 197 -5.32 26.73 9.46
C THR A 197 -4.40 25.64 8.89
N PRO A 198 -3.91 24.66 9.69
CA PRO A 198 -3.07 23.57 9.14
C PRO A 198 -3.77 22.75 8.09
N THR A 199 -5.04 22.40 8.34
CA THR A 199 -5.87 21.63 7.40
C THR A 199 -6.08 22.41 6.10
N ASP A 200 -6.45 23.69 6.20
CA ASP A 200 -6.72 24.53 5.03
C ASP A 200 -5.45 24.74 4.19
N ARG A 201 -4.29 24.92 4.81
CA ARG A 201 -2.99 25.00 4.12
C ARG A 201 -2.60 23.70 3.44
N ALA A 202 -2.81 22.56 4.10
CA ALA A 202 -2.57 21.24 3.48
C ALA A 202 -3.47 21.03 2.27
N VAL A 203 -4.76 21.38 2.38
CA VAL A 203 -5.73 21.26 1.29
C VAL A 203 -5.37 22.24 0.15
N GLU A 204 -4.93 23.44 0.46
CA GLU A 204 -4.45 24.40 -0.54
C GLU A 204 -3.22 23.85 -1.29
N ALA A 205 -2.22 23.34 -0.57
CA ALA A 205 -1.06 22.68 -1.20
C ALA A 205 -1.49 21.54 -2.12
N GLY A 206 -2.43 20.70 -1.67
CA GLY A 206 -2.99 19.61 -2.46
C GLY A 206 -3.74 20.10 -3.71
N LYS A 207 -4.45 21.23 -3.65
CA LYS A 207 -5.10 21.87 -4.81
C LYS A 207 -4.06 22.39 -5.80
N LEU A 208 -3.04 23.14 -5.31
CA LEU A 208 -1.98 23.73 -6.13
C LEU A 208 -1.16 22.65 -6.86
N ALA A 209 -0.88 21.53 -6.22
CA ALA A 209 -0.13 20.41 -6.79
C ALA A 209 -1.01 19.37 -7.51
N ASN A 210 -2.34 19.50 -7.44
CA ASN A 210 -3.30 18.52 -7.96
C ASN A 210 -3.09 17.11 -7.39
N VAL A 211 -2.89 17.01 -6.07
CA VAL A 211 -2.74 15.74 -5.35
C VAL A 211 -3.74 15.66 -4.17
N PRO A 212 -4.05 14.44 -3.66
CA PRO A 212 -4.86 14.29 -2.45
C PRO A 212 -4.10 14.76 -1.20
N VAL A 213 -4.87 14.95 -0.13
CA VAL A 213 -4.33 15.22 1.20
C VAL A 213 -4.70 14.07 2.13
N MET A 214 -3.78 13.63 2.97
CA MET A 214 -4.05 12.70 4.06
C MET A 214 -4.00 13.46 5.38
N ILE A 215 -5.10 13.45 6.11
CA ILE A 215 -5.20 14.08 7.43
C ILE A 215 -5.14 13.02 8.53
N ASP A 216 -4.14 13.17 9.37
CA ASP A 216 -4.02 12.52 10.65
C ASP A 216 -4.25 13.56 11.74
N PHE A 217 -5.38 13.47 12.38
CA PHE A 217 -5.74 14.42 13.42
C PHE A 217 -5.08 14.04 14.73
N GLY A 218 -4.17 14.87 15.21
CA GLY A 218 -3.49 14.66 16.49
C GLY A 218 -4.39 14.71 17.73
N GLY A 219 -5.56 15.31 17.57
CA GLY A 219 -6.49 15.57 18.66
C GLY A 219 -6.25 16.92 19.34
N SER A 220 -7.30 17.57 19.79
CA SER A 220 -7.28 18.88 20.45
C SER A 220 -8.18 18.91 21.66
N THR A 221 -7.98 19.92 22.54
CA THR A 221 -8.86 20.18 23.67
C THR A 221 -9.27 21.66 23.65
N PRO A 222 -10.57 21.97 23.38
CA PRO A 222 -11.65 21.05 23.05
C PRO A 222 -11.42 20.29 21.72
N THR A 223 -12.14 19.19 21.53
CA THR A 223 -12.01 18.35 20.32
C THR A 223 -12.55 19.09 19.09
N LEU A 224 -11.79 19.16 18.01
CA LEU A 224 -12.28 19.65 16.73
C LEU A 224 -13.36 18.70 16.17
N PRO A 225 -14.50 19.22 15.69
CA PRO A 225 -15.59 18.38 15.21
C PRO A 225 -15.25 17.73 13.86
N LEU A 226 -15.28 16.37 13.79
CA LEU A 226 -15.04 15.64 12.54
C LEU A 226 -16.07 15.95 11.44
N ALA A 227 -17.30 16.31 11.80
CA ALA A 227 -18.31 16.73 10.82
C ALA A 227 -17.84 17.95 10.02
N ASP A 228 -17.21 18.92 10.69
CA ASP A 228 -16.67 20.12 10.04
C ASP A 228 -15.47 19.77 9.17
N LEU A 229 -14.55 18.97 9.69
CA LEU A 229 -13.42 18.46 8.91
C LEU A 229 -13.88 17.82 7.59
N PHE A 230 -14.79 16.85 7.66
CA PHE A 230 -15.18 16.04 6.53
C PHE A 230 -16.05 16.79 5.51
N LEU A 231 -16.95 17.66 5.99
CA LEU A 231 -17.96 18.27 5.15
C LEU A 231 -17.61 19.68 4.66
N LYS A 232 -16.67 20.37 5.36
CA LYS A 232 -16.32 21.76 5.05
C LYS A 232 -14.87 21.94 4.58
N HIS A 233 -13.91 21.18 5.13
CA HIS A 233 -12.49 21.39 4.88
C HIS A 233 -11.92 20.40 3.86
N LEU A 234 -12.34 19.11 3.88
CA LEU A 234 -11.79 18.10 2.97
C LEU A 234 -12.56 17.99 1.66
N ARG A 235 -11.84 17.54 0.62
CA ARG A 235 -12.34 17.41 -0.74
C ARG A 235 -12.62 15.92 -1.07
N PRO A 236 -13.46 15.62 -2.07
CA PRO A 236 -13.52 14.29 -2.66
C PRO A 236 -12.11 13.82 -3.10
N GLY A 237 -11.73 12.60 -2.69
CA GLY A 237 -10.41 12.03 -2.93
C GLY A 237 -9.37 12.34 -1.86
N ASP A 238 -9.61 13.25 -0.92
CA ASP A 238 -8.78 13.41 0.26
C ASP A 238 -9.00 12.23 1.23
N ILE A 239 -8.03 11.96 2.09
CA ILE A 239 -7.94 10.75 2.90
C ILE A 239 -7.98 11.13 4.38
N PHE A 240 -8.90 10.53 5.12
CA PHE A 240 -8.89 10.55 6.57
C PHE A 240 -8.32 9.22 7.08
N THR A 241 -7.11 9.28 7.66
CA THR A 241 -6.45 8.11 8.21
C THR A 241 -6.75 7.88 9.69
N HIS A 242 -6.35 6.73 10.22
CA HIS A 242 -6.69 6.28 11.57
C HIS A 242 -8.21 6.27 11.81
N CYS A 243 -8.98 5.89 10.80
CA CYS A 243 -10.42 6.03 10.82
C CYS A 243 -11.10 5.23 11.95
N PHE A 244 -10.48 4.19 12.47
CA PHE A 244 -10.96 3.39 13.61
C PHE A 244 -10.26 3.70 14.92
N GLY A 245 -9.60 4.86 15.02
CA GLY A 245 -8.99 5.32 16.27
C GLY A 245 -10.05 5.70 17.33
N GLN A 246 -9.71 5.45 18.60
CA GLN A 246 -10.49 5.87 19.76
C GLN A 246 -9.57 6.52 20.79
N LEU A 247 -9.29 7.81 20.59
CA LEU A 247 -8.47 8.62 21.47
C LEU A 247 -9.33 9.61 22.26
N GLN A 248 -8.90 10.00 23.46
CA GLN A 248 -9.67 10.91 24.33
C GLN A 248 -9.82 12.31 23.72
N THR A 249 -8.82 12.79 23.01
CA THR A 249 -8.76 14.14 22.43
C THR A 249 -9.22 14.18 20.97
N ARG A 250 -9.81 13.09 20.46
CA ARG A 250 -10.24 12.97 19.07
C ARG A 250 -11.62 12.34 18.99
N GLU A 251 -12.51 12.98 18.25
CA GLU A 251 -13.85 12.46 18.01
C GLU A 251 -13.78 11.13 17.22
N PRO A 252 -14.39 10.02 17.71
CA PRO A 252 -14.43 8.76 16.97
C PRO A 252 -15.53 8.80 15.89
N ILE A 253 -15.36 8.00 14.80
CA ILE A 253 -16.36 7.89 13.74
C ILE A 253 -17.57 7.04 14.12
N VAL A 254 -17.41 6.11 15.06
CA VAL A 254 -18.51 5.32 15.63
C VAL A 254 -18.86 5.90 16.99
N ASP A 255 -20.12 6.20 17.21
CA ASP A 255 -20.61 6.65 18.51
C ASP A 255 -20.42 5.57 19.57
N VAL A 256 -19.80 5.93 20.68
CA VAL A 256 -19.37 4.98 21.72
C VAL A 256 -20.55 4.32 22.42
N ALA A 257 -21.65 5.05 22.62
CA ALA A 257 -22.83 4.57 23.34
C ALA A 257 -23.72 3.71 22.43
N SER A 258 -24.10 4.24 21.27
CA SER A 258 -25.01 3.56 20.34
C SER A 258 -24.36 2.49 19.48
N LYS A 259 -23.02 2.49 19.36
CA LYS A 259 -22.25 1.62 18.45
C LYS A 259 -22.63 1.81 16.98
N GLN A 260 -23.14 2.99 16.59
CA GLN A 260 -23.51 3.31 15.23
C GLN A 260 -22.47 4.23 14.59
N VAL A 261 -22.19 4.02 13.31
CA VAL A 261 -21.41 4.97 12.51
C VAL A 261 -22.20 6.28 12.42
N LYS A 262 -21.53 7.39 12.72
CA LYS A 262 -22.16 8.69 12.74
C LYS A 262 -22.67 9.10 11.34
N PRO A 263 -23.84 9.74 11.23
CA PRO A 263 -24.45 10.05 9.93
C PRO A 263 -23.55 10.84 8.97
N PHE A 264 -22.80 11.82 9.47
CA PHE A 264 -21.91 12.64 8.65
C PHE A 264 -20.73 11.83 8.06
N VAL A 265 -20.37 10.70 8.66
CA VAL A 265 -19.31 9.81 8.13
C VAL A 265 -19.79 9.13 6.85
N TRP A 266 -21.04 8.65 6.82
CA TRP A 266 -21.65 8.11 5.61
C TRP A 266 -21.80 9.16 4.51
N GLU A 267 -22.20 10.38 4.90
CA GLU A 267 -22.30 11.50 3.96
C GLU A 267 -20.95 11.83 3.35
N ALA A 268 -19.90 11.90 4.15
CA ALA A 268 -18.54 12.17 3.69
C ALA A 268 -18.03 11.08 2.75
N GLN A 269 -18.22 9.80 3.09
CA GLN A 269 -17.82 8.68 2.23
C GLN A 269 -18.58 8.72 0.88
N LYS A 270 -19.88 9.02 0.90
CA LYS A 270 -20.70 9.18 -0.31
C LYS A 270 -20.24 10.37 -1.17
N LYS A 271 -19.75 11.43 -0.57
CA LYS A 271 -19.15 12.59 -1.25
C LYS A 271 -17.76 12.30 -1.82
N GLY A 272 -17.18 11.14 -1.53
CA GLY A 272 -15.90 10.70 -2.08
C GLY A 272 -14.70 10.93 -1.15
N LEU A 273 -14.91 11.27 0.12
CA LEU A 273 -13.84 11.22 1.13
C LEU A 273 -13.41 9.77 1.33
N LEU A 274 -12.10 9.52 1.38
CA LEU A 274 -11.55 8.19 1.57
C LEU A 274 -11.18 7.97 3.04
N PHE A 275 -11.53 6.79 3.55
CA PHE A 275 -11.24 6.37 4.91
C PHE A 275 -10.14 5.32 4.89
N ASP A 276 -9.02 5.64 5.51
CA ASP A 276 -7.85 4.79 5.61
C ASP A 276 -7.67 4.24 7.02
N VAL A 277 -7.22 3.00 7.11
CA VAL A 277 -7.04 2.33 8.41
C VAL A 277 -5.90 2.96 9.20
N GLY A 278 -4.70 3.13 8.61
CA GLY A 278 -3.54 3.68 9.30
C GLY A 278 -3.38 3.04 10.69
N TYR A 279 -3.15 1.74 10.77
CA TYR A 279 -3.37 0.97 12.01
C TYR A 279 -2.60 1.51 13.23
N GLY A 280 -1.29 1.73 13.09
CA GLY A 280 -0.43 2.30 14.12
C GLY A 280 -0.30 1.48 15.41
N GLY A 281 0.13 2.16 16.46
CA GLY A 281 0.27 1.59 17.80
C GLY A 281 -1.00 1.68 18.65
N ILE A 282 -1.61 2.86 18.67
CA ILE A 282 -2.79 3.19 19.50
C ILE A 282 -3.97 3.73 18.67
N SER A 283 -3.78 3.86 17.37
CA SER A 283 -4.74 4.54 16.47
C SER A 283 -5.80 3.61 15.90
N PHE A 284 -5.93 2.39 16.43
CA PHE A 284 -6.92 1.40 16.03
C PHE A 284 -7.59 0.75 17.23
N ALA A 285 -8.92 0.62 17.20
CA ALA A 285 -9.69 -0.03 18.24
C ALA A 285 -10.76 -0.96 17.66
N PHE A 286 -10.87 -2.20 18.17
CA PHE A 286 -11.97 -3.10 17.82
C PHE A 286 -13.34 -2.55 18.18
N SER A 287 -13.43 -1.72 19.22
CA SER A 287 -14.65 -1.02 19.60
C SER A 287 -15.17 -0.04 18.53
N GLN A 288 -14.33 0.40 17.62
CA GLN A 288 -14.68 1.22 16.46
C GLN A 288 -14.83 0.37 15.19
N ALA A 289 -13.86 -0.49 14.89
CA ALA A 289 -13.85 -1.24 13.63
C ALA A 289 -14.99 -2.28 13.55
N ILE A 290 -15.22 -3.06 14.60
CA ILE A 290 -16.22 -4.14 14.56
C ILE A 290 -17.65 -3.60 14.33
N PRO A 291 -18.16 -2.61 15.05
CA PRO A 291 -19.50 -2.07 14.79
C PRO A 291 -19.59 -1.36 13.43
N ALA A 292 -18.51 -0.70 12.97
CA ALA A 292 -18.48 -0.10 11.64
C ALA A 292 -18.65 -1.16 10.54
N LEU A 293 -17.84 -2.23 10.58
CA LEU A 293 -17.93 -3.32 9.60
C LEU A 293 -19.30 -4.02 9.64
N LYS A 294 -19.86 -4.25 10.85
CA LYS A 294 -21.20 -4.85 11.01
C LYS A 294 -22.32 -3.99 10.43
N SER A 295 -22.16 -2.66 10.43
CA SER A 295 -23.11 -1.74 9.80
C SER A 295 -22.91 -1.58 8.29
N GLY A 296 -21.91 -2.26 7.69
CA GLY A 296 -21.57 -2.15 6.27
C GLY A 296 -20.62 -1.01 5.93
N PHE A 297 -20.07 -0.32 6.91
CA PHE A 297 -19.04 0.70 6.69
C PHE A 297 -17.68 0.02 6.59
N PHE A 298 -17.12 -0.01 5.38
CA PHE A 298 -15.80 -0.57 5.09
C PHE A 298 -14.80 0.56 4.83
N PRO A 299 -13.54 0.43 5.32
CA PRO A 299 -12.50 1.38 4.97
C PRO A 299 -12.18 1.28 3.47
N ASN A 300 -11.80 2.38 2.86
CA ASN A 300 -11.38 2.42 1.47
C ASN A 300 -10.03 1.72 1.30
N THR A 301 -9.10 1.96 2.23
CA THR A 301 -7.74 1.42 2.22
C THR A 301 -7.37 0.80 3.56
N ILE A 302 -6.60 -0.28 3.50
CA ILE A 302 -5.94 -0.90 4.65
C ILE A 302 -4.48 -0.55 4.57
N SER A 303 -3.96 0.11 5.59
CA SER A 303 -2.58 0.54 5.72
C SER A 303 -2.08 0.32 7.15
N THR A 304 -0.78 0.36 7.35
CA THR A 304 -0.19 -0.11 8.61
C THR A 304 0.17 1.00 9.59
N ASP A 305 0.55 2.19 9.11
CA ASP A 305 1.26 3.17 9.93
C ASP A 305 2.51 2.53 10.59
N ILE A 306 3.30 1.83 9.74
CA ILE A 306 4.46 1.08 10.23
C ILE A 306 5.61 2.00 10.59
N HIS A 307 6.05 1.85 11.81
CA HIS A 307 7.27 2.42 12.39
C HIS A 307 7.76 1.46 13.49
N THR A 308 8.92 1.68 14.07
CA THR A 308 9.51 0.76 15.08
C THR A 308 8.53 0.44 16.21
N GLY A 309 7.81 1.42 16.72
CA GLY A 309 6.85 1.22 17.81
C GLY A 309 5.66 0.35 17.40
N SER A 310 5.01 0.63 16.27
CA SER A 310 3.83 -0.12 15.82
C SER A 310 4.18 -1.55 15.35
N MET A 311 5.34 -1.73 14.71
CA MET A 311 5.84 -3.05 14.30
C MET A 311 6.04 -3.98 15.49
N ASN A 312 6.50 -3.47 16.62
CA ASN A 312 6.72 -4.22 17.84
C ASN A 312 5.49 -4.27 18.78
N ASN A 313 4.37 -3.69 18.34
CA ASN A 313 3.09 -3.70 19.04
C ASN A 313 2.09 -4.67 18.36
N ALA A 314 0.79 -4.47 18.58
CA ALA A 314 -0.27 -5.33 18.01
C ALA A 314 -0.39 -5.21 16.48
N MET A 315 0.04 -4.12 15.86
CA MET A 315 -0.01 -3.94 14.41
C MET A 315 0.84 -4.99 13.68
N LYS A 316 2.12 -5.12 14.03
CA LYS A 316 3.13 -6.03 13.48
C LYS A 316 3.50 -5.75 12.02
N ASP A 317 2.63 -6.11 11.08
CA ASP A 317 2.85 -6.01 9.63
C ASP A 317 1.53 -5.97 8.85
N MET A 318 1.63 -5.75 7.54
CA MET A 318 0.47 -5.63 6.64
C MET A 318 -0.40 -6.88 6.64
N LEU A 319 0.17 -8.08 6.61
CA LEU A 319 -0.60 -9.32 6.57
C LEU A 319 -1.29 -9.61 7.90
N ASN A 320 -0.69 -9.19 9.02
CA ASN A 320 -1.36 -9.25 10.31
C ASN A 320 -2.56 -8.31 10.38
N VAL A 321 -2.45 -7.08 9.85
CA VAL A 321 -3.58 -6.15 9.75
C VAL A 321 -4.68 -6.74 8.87
N MET A 322 -4.36 -7.23 7.68
CA MET A 322 -5.32 -7.89 6.77
C MET A 322 -6.01 -9.09 7.45
N SER A 323 -5.25 -9.90 8.19
CA SER A 323 -5.79 -11.07 8.92
C SER A 323 -6.77 -10.65 10.03
N LYS A 324 -6.56 -9.51 10.68
CA LYS A 324 -7.52 -8.96 11.65
C LYS A 324 -8.82 -8.55 11.00
N PHE A 325 -8.78 -7.97 9.79
CA PHE A 325 -10.01 -7.65 9.05
C PHE A 325 -10.79 -8.91 8.67
N MET A 326 -10.11 -10.03 8.35
CA MET A 326 -10.78 -11.33 8.19
C MET A 326 -11.42 -11.79 9.51
N ALA A 327 -10.70 -11.69 10.63
CA ALA A 327 -11.23 -12.06 11.95
C ALA A 327 -12.44 -11.22 12.36
N MET A 328 -12.56 -9.98 11.86
CA MET A 328 -13.73 -9.10 12.06
C MET A 328 -14.86 -9.35 11.04
N GLY A 329 -14.69 -10.30 10.10
CA GLY A 329 -15.73 -10.72 9.15
C GLY A 329 -15.67 -10.09 7.76
N MET A 330 -14.63 -9.34 7.42
CA MET A 330 -14.44 -8.84 6.07
C MET A 330 -13.93 -9.97 5.16
N ASN A 331 -14.52 -10.14 3.97
CA ASN A 331 -14.09 -11.19 3.05
C ASN A 331 -12.73 -10.89 2.39
N LEU A 332 -12.00 -11.94 2.00
CA LEU A 332 -10.64 -11.83 1.46
C LEU A 332 -10.57 -10.95 0.21
N GLN A 333 -11.52 -11.07 -0.73
CA GLN A 333 -11.53 -10.26 -1.96
C GLN A 333 -11.63 -8.76 -1.65
N SER A 334 -12.45 -8.37 -0.69
CA SER A 334 -12.57 -6.98 -0.25
C SER A 334 -11.31 -6.48 0.46
N ILE A 335 -10.66 -7.33 1.25
CA ILE A 335 -9.39 -7.03 1.90
C ILE A 335 -8.29 -6.82 0.84
N ILE A 336 -8.17 -7.72 -0.14
CA ILE A 336 -7.21 -7.56 -1.25
C ILE A 336 -7.50 -6.28 -2.02
N ARG A 337 -8.76 -5.96 -2.31
CA ARG A 337 -9.15 -4.69 -2.96
C ARG A 337 -8.68 -3.47 -2.16
N ALA A 338 -8.87 -3.48 -0.84
CA ALA A 338 -8.47 -2.40 0.06
C ALA A 338 -6.95 -2.31 0.28
N SER A 339 -6.20 -3.33 -0.14
CA SER A 339 -4.73 -3.43 0.00
C SER A 339 -3.98 -3.38 -1.34
N THR A 340 -4.68 -3.24 -2.49
CA THR A 340 -4.10 -3.23 -3.84
C THR A 340 -4.70 -2.12 -4.70
N TRP A 341 -5.87 -2.36 -5.30
CA TRP A 341 -6.48 -1.43 -6.26
C TRP A 341 -6.98 -0.13 -5.62
N ASN A 342 -7.62 -0.20 -4.46
CA ASN A 342 -8.11 1.00 -3.80
C ASN A 342 -6.98 1.97 -3.37
N PRO A 343 -5.88 1.50 -2.69
CA PRO A 343 -4.76 2.39 -2.40
C PRO A 343 -4.10 2.94 -3.67
N ALA A 344 -3.97 2.16 -4.76
CA ALA A 344 -3.46 2.67 -6.03
C ALA A 344 -4.30 3.86 -6.55
N LYS A 345 -5.63 3.75 -6.49
CA LYS A 345 -6.53 4.86 -6.84
C LYS A 345 -6.43 6.04 -5.87
N ALA A 346 -6.35 5.77 -4.57
CA ALA A 346 -6.27 6.81 -3.54
C ALA A 346 -5.06 7.72 -3.73
N ILE A 347 -3.94 7.16 -4.18
CA ILE A 347 -2.71 7.90 -4.47
C ILE A 347 -2.56 8.27 -5.97
N ARG A 348 -3.59 8.05 -6.80
CA ARG A 348 -3.62 8.33 -8.25
C ARG A 348 -2.47 7.65 -9.03
N ARG A 349 -2.16 6.41 -8.67
CA ARG A 349 -1.16 5.56 -9.35
C ARG A 349 -1.85 4.31 -9.88
N GLU A 350 -2.82 4.54 -10.78
CA GLU A 350 -3.70 3.50 -11.30
C GLU A 350 -3.01 2.51 -12.25
N GLU A 351 -1.75 2.72 -12.57
CA GLU A 351 -0.87 1.75 -13.23
C GLU A 351 -0.39 0.63 -12.28
N LEU A 352 -0.69 0.77 -10.96
CA LEU A 352 -0.33 -0.19 -9.91
C LEU A 352 -1.57 -0.93 -9.38
N GLY A 353 -1.34 -1.96 -8.55
CA GLY A 353 -2.38 -2.64 -7.79
C GLY A 353 -3.31 -3.53 -8.62
N HIS A 354 -2.87 -4.01 -9.78
CA HIS A 354 -3.61 -4.93 -10.65
C HIS A 354 -2.70 -5.80 -11.53
N LEU A 355 -3.25 -6.89 -12.11
CA LEU A 355 -2.55 -7.84 -12.96
C LEU A 355 -2.98 -7.75 -14.45
N SER A 356 -3.48 -6.60 -14.91
CA SER A 356 -3.81 -6.42 -16.34
C SER A 356 -2.59 -6.64 -17.22
N VAL A 357 -2.78 -7.20 -18.42
CA VAL A 357 -1.71 -7.30 -19.42
C VAL A 357 -1.12 -5.91 -19.69
N GLY A 358 0.20 -5.80 -19.68
CA GLY A 358 0.96 -4.55 -19.79
C GLY A 358 1.23 -3.84 -18.47
N ALA A 359 0.59 -4.22 -17.38
CA ALA A 359 0.86 -3.67 -16.04
C ALA A 359 2.27 -4.05 -15.55
N VAL A 360 2.79 -3.27 -14.62
CA VAL A 360 4.01 -3.63 -13.90
C VAL A 360 3.79 -4.95 -13.16
N ALA A 361 4.73 -5.88 -13.29
CA ALA A 361 4.64 -7.19 -12.66
C ALA A 361 5.05 -7.12 -11.18
N ASP A 362 4.19 -6.52 -10.38
CA ASP A 362 4.21 -6.54 -8.92
C ASP A 362 3.16 -7.55 -8.45
N VAL A 363 3.61 -8.66 -7.83
CA VAL A 363 2.74 -9.79 -7.44
C VAL A 363 3.06 -10.20 -6.02
N ALA A 364 2.03 -10.47 -5.22
CA ALA A 364 2.13 -11.16 -3.94
C ALA A 364 1.48 -12.55 -4.04
N ILE A 365 2.19 -13.57 -3.61
CA ILE A 365 1.67 -14.93 -3.47
C ILE A 365 1.52 -15.22 -1.99
N LEU A 366 0.29 -15.48 -1.57
CA LEU A 366 -0.10 -15.55 -0.18
C LEU A 366 -0.62 -16.95 0.17
N LYS A 367 -0.22 -17.44 1.31
CA LYS A 367 -0.78 -18.64 1.94
C LYS A 367 -1.83 -18.24 2.96
N LEU A 368 -2.97 -18.89 2.93
CA LEU A 368 -4.01 -18.77 3.94
C LEU A 368 -3.90 -19.95 4.89
N HIS A 369 -3.55 -19.68 6.13
CA HIS A 369 -3.52 -20.67 7.20
C HIS A 369 -4.88 -20.75 7.89
N GLU A 370 -5.36 -21.96 8.09
CA GLU A 370 -6.54 -22.26 8.90
C GLU A 370 -6.11 -22.64 10.32
N GLY A 371 -6.84 -22.18 11.34
CA GLY A 371 -6.50 -22.48 12.73
C GLY A 371 -7.19 -21.54 13.72
N ASN A 372 -6.69 -21.51 14.94
CA ASN A 372 -7.14 -20.59 15.97
C ASN A 372 -6.04 -19.53 16.19
N PHE A 373 -6.32 -18.31 15.78
CA PHE A 373 -5.39 -17.19 15.90
C PHE A 373 -5.98 -16.11 16.79
N ALA A 374 -5.31 -15.79 17.89
CA ALA A 374 -5.68 -14.68 18.73
C ALA A 374 -5.01 -13.39 18.25
N VAL A 375 -5.78 -12.33 18.06
CA VAL A 375 -5.30 -11.01 17.65
C VAL A 375 -5.78 -9.94 18.61
N ARG A 376 -4.98 -8.88 18.78
CA ARG A 376 -5.30 -7.72 19.63
C ARG A 376 -5.37 -6.46 18.78
N ASP A 377 -6.18 -5.49 19.22
CA ASP A 377 -6.28 -4.18 18.57
C ASP A 377 -5.11 -3.26 18.93
N THR A 378 -4.82 -3.10 20.21
CA THR A 378 -3.62 -2.43 20.69
C THR A 378 -2.85 -3.42 21.55
N GLY A 379 -1.63 -3.14 21.89
CA GLY A 379 -1.04 -4.08 22.73
C GLY A 379 0.24 -3.77 23.28
N VAL A 380 0.56 -4.49 24.23
CA VAL A 380 1.56 -4.36 25.22
C VAL A 380 2.77 -5.15 24.79
N PHE A 381 3.84 -4.50 24.35
CA PHE A 381 5.19 -5.00 24.58
C PHE A 381 6.14 -3.81 24.44
N GLY A 382 6.51 -3.24 25.58
CA GLY A 382 7.67 -2.38 25.72
C GLY A 382 7.54 -0.91 25.35
N PHE A 383 6.62 -0.52 24.48
CA PHE A 383 6.48 0.89 24.03
C PHE A 383 5.21 1.58 24.52
N PHE A 384 4.14 0.83 24.77
CA PHE A 384 2.86 1.38 25.20
C PHE A 384 2.20 0.45 26.22
N ASP A 385 1.88 0.96 27.40
CA ASP A 385 1.17 0.26 28.49
C ASP A 385 -0.34 0.17 28.25
N TYR A 386 -0.77 -0.25 27.05
CA TYR A 386 -2.19 -0.42 26.75
C TYR A 386 -2.55 -1.91 26.69
N THR A 387 -3.52 -2.31 27.51
CA THR A 387 -4.17 -3.60 27.40
C THR A 387 -5.20 -3.57 26.31
N GLY A 388 -4.83 -4.00 25.10
CA GLY A 388 -5.76 -4.08 23.98
C GLY A 388 -6.78 -5.21 24.15
N HIS A 389 -7.93 -5.06 23.50
CA HIS A 389 -8.94 -6.10 23.39
C HIS A 389 -8.43 -7.23 22.52
N LYS A 390 -8.81 -8.45 22.87
CA LYS A 390 -8.47 -9.66 22.14
C LYS A 390 -9.70 -10.20 21.42
N ILE A 391 -9.54 -10.57 20.15
CA ILE A 391 -10.53 -11.39 19.42
C ILE A 391 -9.84 -12.62 18.86
N GLU A 392 -10.62 -13.62 18.45
CA GLU A 392 -10.13 -14.83 17.82
C GLU A 392 -10.53 -14.86 16.36
N GLY A 393 -9.55 -15.18 15.49
CA GLY A 393 -9.73 -15.45 14.08
C GLY A 393 -9.50 -16.91 13.76
N LYS A 394 -10.04 -17.36 12.64
CA LYS A 394 -9.86 -18.72 12.14
C LYS A 394 -8.86 -18.84 11.00
N GLN A 395 -8.42 -17.70 10.48
CA GLN A 395 -7.57 -17.61 9.30
C GLN A 395 -6.47 -16.56 9.50
N LYS A 396 -5.30 -16.81 8.92
CA LYS A 396 -4.15 -15.91 8.92
C LYS A 396 -3.44 -15.96 7.58
N LEU A 397 -3.07 -14.81 7.05
CA LEU A 397 -2.26 -14.68 5.84
C LEU A 397 -0.76 -14.73 6.15
N GLU A 398 -0.01 -15.35 5.25
CA GLU A 398 1.45 -15.36 5.22
C GLU A 398 1.93 -15.15 3.78
N ALA A 399 3.01 -14.39 3.58
CA ALA A 399 3.60 -14.24 2.25
C ALA A 399 4.46 -15.46 1.92
N GLU A 400 4.13 -16.14 0.84
CA GLU A 400 4.94 -17.23 0.29
C GLU A 400 5.99 -16.70 -0.68
N MET A 401 5.59 -15.74 -1.54
CA MET A 401 6.49 -15.13 -2.49
C MET A 401 6.09 -13.69 -2.79
N THR A 402 7.08 -12.87 -3.11
CA THR A 402 6.86 -11.51 -3.63
C THR A 402 7.66 -11.29 -4.90
N VAL A 403 6.98 -10.81 -5.93
CA VAL A 403 7.58 -10.40 -7.20
C VAL A 403 7.46 -8.89 -7.31
N ARG A 404 8.58 -8.20 -7.55
CA ARG A 404 8.66 -6.76 -7.71
C ARG A 404 9.27 -6.41 -9.05
N ASN A 405 8.51 -5.70 -9.91
CA ASN A 405 8.94 -5.37 -11.27
C ASN A 405 9.44 -6.60 -12.05
N GLY A 406 8.70 -7.72 -11.93
CA GLY A 406 9.00 -8.99 -12.60
C GLY A 406 10.15 -9.81 -12.02
N LYS A 407 10.78 -9.35 -10.95
CA LYS A 407 11.84 -10.08 -10.24
C LYS A 407 11.29 -10.69 -8.95
N ILE A 408 11.59 -11.97 -8.72
CA ILE A 408 11.32 -12.60 -7.43
C ILE A 408 12.29 -11.99 -6.41
N VAL A 409 11.73 -11.28 -5.42
CA VAL A 409 12.49 -10.58 -4.36
C VAL A 409 12.35 -11.25 -2.99
N TYR A 410 11.38 -12.15 -2.85
CA TYR A 410 11.18 -12.99 -1.67
C TYR A 410 10.53 -14.31 -2.09
N ASP A 411 11.06 -15.42 -1.60
CA ASP A 411 10.56 -16.79 -1.81
C ASP A 411 10.79 -17.57 -0.52
N LEU A 412 9.74 -17.77 0.27
CA LEU A 412 9.83 -18.31 1.63
C LEU A 412 10.26 -19.80 1.61
N ASN A 413 9.65 -20.58 0.73
CA ASN A 413 9.81 -22.03 0.70
C ASN A 413 10.42 -22.55 -0.62
N GLY A 414 10.98 -21.68 -1.46
CA GLY A 414 11.64 -22.09 -2.70
C GLY A 414 10.67 -22.65 -3.74
N ILE A 415 9.49 -22.04 -3.91
CA ILE A 415 8.45 -22.53 -4.82
C ILE A 415 8.71 -22.19 -6.30
N ALA A 416 9.74 -21.40 -6.60
CA ALA A 416 10.20 -21.15 -7.96
C ALA A 416 11.09 -22.30 -8.45
N ASN A 417 10.70 -22.96 -9.57
CA ASN A 417 11.45 -24.04 -10.20
C ASN A 417 11.83 -23.73 -11.64
N PRO A 418 12.98 -24.19 -12.13
CA PRO A 418 14.20 -24.33 -11.36
C PRO A 418 14.98 -23.00 -11.34
N VAL A 419 15.57 -22.68 -10.24
CA VAL A 419 16.68 -21.72 -10.25
C VAL A 419 17.92 -22.52 -10.66
N VAL A 420 18.30 -22.50 -11.95
CA VAL A 420 19.63 -22.94 -12.35
C VAL A 420 20.60 -21.87 -11.85
N VAL A 421 21.04 -22.02 -10.62
CA VAL A 421 22.15 -21.23 -10.10
C VAL A 421 23.41 -21.75 -10.80
N THR A 422 23.78 -21.12 -11.89
CA THR A 422 25.15 -21.27 -12.41
C THR A 422 26.07 -20.66 -11.34
N PRO A 423 26.94 -21.45 -10.69
CA PRO A 423 27.87 -20.90 -9.71
C PRO A 423 28.69 -19.83 -10.40
N LYS A 424 28.64 -18.59 -9.92
CA LYS A 424 29.63 -17.60 -10.32
C LYS A 424 30.97 -18.13 -9.84
N PRO A 425 32.04 -18.13 -10.69
CA PRO A 425 33.36 -18.46 -10.23
C PRO A 425 33.68 -17.54 -9.04
N ARG A 426 34.13 -18.14 -7.94
CA ARG A 426 34.65 -17.37 -6.80
C ARG A 426 35.88 -16.64 -7.30
N LEU A 427 35.83 -15.30 -7.28
CA LEU A 427 37.00 -14.45 -7.46
C LEU A 427 37.96 -14.63 -6.29
#